data_657264d419fef45bf9977ada9ab566ca
#
_entry.id   657264d419fef45bf9977ada9ab566ca
#
_cell.length_a   1.000
_cell.length_b   1.000
_cell.length_c   1.000
_cell.angle_alpha   90.00
_cell.angle_beta   90.00
_cell.angle_gamma   90.00
#
_symmetry.space_group_name_H-M   'P 1'
#
loop_
_entity.id
_entity.type
_entity.pdbx_description
1 polymer ?
#
loop_
_entity_poly.entity_id
_entity_poly.type
_entity_poly.pdbx_seq_one_letter_code
_entity_poly.pdbx_strand_id
1 'polypeptide(L)'
;GGADVFGHRFDGYWRDVGPVEAYWKANLDLVGLVPPLDLFDRSWLIHTRSEERSPAKLGPDALARHSLVSHGCIVNGTVTNSVLSPGVKVYEGAVVRDSIILLDTEIGPGAVVDTAIIDKFVHVGAGAVVGSGDDRATPNVDEPDRLSTGITVVGERARIPAGARLGRNCLVEPRVEPEDFASFADLVVPTGASVRRAA
;
A
#
# COMPACT_ATOMS: atom_id res chain seq x y z
N GLY A 1 -17.74 -37.27 21.73
CA GLY A 1 -18.64 -36.26 22.24
C GLY A 1 -18.95 -35.27 21.15
N GLY A 2 -20.19 -35.22 20.65
CA GLY A 2 -20.61 -34.24 19.67
C GLY A 2 -20.83 -32.90 20.37
N ALA A 3 -20.16 -31.85 19.89
CA ALA A 3 -20.49 -30.48 20.26
C ALA A 3 -21.65 -30.00 19.38
N ASP A 4 -22.63 -29.33 19.97
CA ASP A 4 -23.68 -28.66 19.20
C ASP A 4 -23.05 -27.45 18.46
N VAL A 5 -23.20 -27.42 17.14
CA VAL A 5 -22.72 -26.31 16.30
C VAL A 5 -23.93 -25.54 15.78
N PHE A 6 -23.96 -24.25 16.06
CA PHE A 6 -25.02 -23.35 15.62
C PHE A 6 -24.48 -22.38 14.57
N GLY A 7 -25.22 -22.21 13.47
CA GLY A 7 -24.96 -21.18 12.47
C GLY A 7 -25.59 -19.85 12.88
N HIS A 8 -24.84 -18.76 12.79
CA HIS A 8 -25.37 -17.42 12.93
C HIS A 8 -25.33 -16.69 11.58
N ARG A 9 -26.46 -16.18 11.13
CA ARG A 9 -26.51 -15.38 9.91
C ARG A 9 -26.09 -13.94 10.25
N PHE A 10 -25.07 -13.45 9.53
CA PHE A 10 -24.60 -12.07 9.62
C PHE A 10 -24.99 -11.32 8.34
N ASP A 11 -25.76 -10.24 8.48
CA ASP A 11 -26.24 -9.42 7.37
C ASP A 11 -25.47 -8.10 7.22
N GLY A 12 -24.36 -7.92 7.95
CA GLY A 12 -23.48 -6.74 7.90
C GLY A 12 -22.42 -6.82 6.80
N TYR A 13 -21.55 -5.80 6.75
CA TYR A 13 -20.42 -5.79 5.84
C TYR A 13 -19.45 -6.92 6.17
N TRP A 14 -19.20 -7.77 5.21
CA TRP A 14 -18.22 -8.84 5.28
C TRP A 14 -17.46 -8.95 3.96
N ARG A 15 -16.15 -9.07 4.03
CA ARG A 15 -15.29 -9.27 2.86
C ARG A 15 -14.17 -10.25 3.18
N ASP A 16 -13.98 -11.23 2.29
CA ASP A 16 -12.78 -12.06 2.31
C ASP A 16 -11.58 -11.23 1.86
N VAL A 17 -10.52 -11.19 2.65
CA VAL A 17 -9.29 -10.43 2.39
C VAL A 17 -8.09 -11.31 2.06
N GLY A 18 -8.31 -12.59 1.74
CA GLY A 18 -7.27 -13.53 1.34
C GLY A 18 -6.56 -13.14 0.03
N PRO A 19 -7.28 -12.88 -1.08
CA PRO A 19 -6.69 -12.37 -2.31
C PRO A 19 -6.17 -10.94 -2.16
N VAL A 20 -5.04 -10.63 -2.83
CA VAL A 20 -4.41 -9.29 -2.80
C VAL A 20 -5.39 -8.19 -3.22
N GLU A 21 -6.15 -8.43 -4.29
CA GLU A 21 -7.16 -7.49 -4.77
C GLU A 21 -8.28 -7.26 -3.74
N ALA A 22 -8.74 -8.32 -3.09
CA ALA A 22 -9.79 -8.21 -2.09
C ALA A 22 -9.32 -7.45 -0.85
N TYR A 23 -8.07 -7.67 -0.42
CA TYR A 23 -7.43 -6.89 0.64
C TYR A 23 -7.34 -5.41 0.26
N TRP A 24 -6.87 -5.10 -0.96
CA TRP A 24 -6.76 -3.74 -1.47
C TRP A 24 -8.12 -3.05 -1.53
N LYS A 25 -9.14 -3.71 -2.10
CA LYS A 25 -10.52 -3.18 -2.16
C LYS A 25 -11.12 -2.95 -0.78
N ALA A 26 -10.94 -3.91 0.16
CA ALA A 26 -11.48 -3.78 1.52
C ALA A 26 -10.92 -2.55 2.26
N ASN A 27 -9.64 -2.24 2.06
CA ASN A 27 -9.04 -1.03 2.62
C ASN A 27 -9.61 0.24 1.95
N LEU A 28 -9.76 0.25 0.63
CA LEU A 28 -10.30 1.41 -0.09
C LEU A 28 -11.81 1.61 0.13
N ASP A 29 -12.57 0.58 0.47
CA ASP A 29 -13.98 0.73 0.88
C ASP A 29 -14.12 1.66 2.10
N LEU A 30 -13.08 1.78 2.93
CA LEU A 30 -13.10 2.59 4.15
C LEU A 30 -12.85 4.09 3.91
N VAL A 31 -12.35 4.48 2.73
CA VAL A 31 -12.01 5.88 2.43
C VAL A 31 -13.20 6.71 1.92
N GLY A 32 -14.32 6.06 1.61
CA GLY A 32 -15.53 6.71 1.11
C GLY A 32 -16.23 7.63 2.13
N LEU A 33 -17.10 8.52 1.66
CA LEU A 33 -17.90 9.40 2.53
C LEU A 33 -18.85 8.61 3.44
N VAL A 34 -19.38 7.51 2.94
CA VAL A 34 -20.24 6.58 3.68
C VAL A 34 -19.63 5.18 3.52
N PRO A 35 -18.64 4.86 4.33
CA PRO A 35 -18.00 3.56 4.23
C PRO A 35 -18.95 2.44 4.70
N PRO A 36 -18.86 1.24 4.13
CA PRO A 36 -19.72 0.13 4.54
C PRO A 36 -19.42 -0.38 5.97
N LEU A 37 -18.27 -0.01 6.51
CA LEU A 37 -17.87 -0.20 7.90
C LEU A 37 -17.43 1.16 8.47
N ASP A 38 -18.15 1.64 9.48
CA ASP A 38 -17.80 2.90 10.15
C ASP A 38 -16.75 2.65 11.24
N LEU A 39 -15.52 3.08 10.98
CA LEU A 39 -14.42 3.01 11.95
C LEU A 39 -14.56 4.01 13.11
N PHE A 40 -15.48 4.98 13.01
CA PHE A 40 -15.72 6.01 14.01
C PHE A 40 -16.91 5.71 14.92
N ASP A 41 -17.55 4.54 14.76
CA ASP A 41 -18.65 4.10 15.62
C ASP A 41 -18.15 3.87 17.06
N ARG A 42 -18.58 4.75 17.97
CA ARG A 42 -18.23 4.68 19.39
C ARG A 42 -18.96 3.58 20.15
N SER A 43 -20.05 3.07 19.58
CA SER A 43 -20.80 1.97 20.19
C SER A 43 -20.13 0.61 19.95
N TRP A 44 -19.28 0.52 18.93
CA TRP A 44 -18.53 -0.69 18.59
C TRP A 44 -17.05 -0.39 18.34
N LEU A 45 -16.29 -0.24 19.41
CA LEU A 45 -14.86 0.04 19.33
C LEU A 45 -14.08 -1.18 18.84
N ILE A 46 -13.31 -0.98 17.78
CA ILE A 46 -12.37 -1.98 17.30
C ILE A 46 -11.07 -1.85 18.10
N HIS A 47 -10.84 -2.81 19.00
CA HIS A 47 -9.63 -2.84 19.81
C HIS A 47 -8.47 -3.42 19.00
N THR A 48 -7.41 -2.64 18.85
CA THR A 48 -6.17 -3.05 18.21
C THR A 48 -4.99 -2.53 19.01
N ARG A 49 -3.78 -3.01 18.72
CA ARG A 49 -2.58 -2.44 19.30
C ARG A 49 -2.46 -0.97 18.84
N SER A 50 -2.53 -0.05 19.77
CA SER A 50 -2.28 1.36 19.52
C SER A 50 -0.91 1.76 20.07
N GLU A 51 -0.20 2.60 19.31
CA GLU A 51 1.01 3.27 19.75
C GLU A 51 0.67 4.76 19.92
N GLU A 52 1.15 5.36 20.99
CA GLU A 52 1.02 6.82 21.15
C GLU A 52 1.92 7.50 20.12
N ARG A 53 1.30 8.23 19.21
CA ARG A 53 1.97 9.05 18.18
C ARG A 53 1.33 10.42 18.11
N SER A 54 2.10 11.41 17.69
CA SER A 54 1.58 12.76 17.46
C SER A 54 0.46 12.74 16.40
N PRO A 55 -0.44 13.72 16.38
CA PRO A 55 -1.39 13.89 15.29
C PRO A 55 -0.72 13.90 13.93
N ALA A 56 -1.46 13.53 12.88
CA ALA A 56 -0.98 13.67 11.52
C ALA A 56 -0.71 15.15 11.18
N LYS A 57 0.40 15.40 10.48
CA LYS A 57 0.79 16.75 10.03
C LYS A 57 0.70 16.83 8.51
N LEU A 58 -0.06 17.81 8.03
CA LEU A 58 -0.10 18.20 6.62
C LEU A 58 0.76 19.43 6.42
N GLY A 59 1.68 19.41 5.46
CA GLY A 59 2.49 20.56 5.06
C GLY A 59 1.69 21.61 4.28
N PRO A 60 2.28 22.78 3.97
CA PRO A 60 1.57 23.89 3.34
C PRO A 60 1.02 23.55 1.95
N ASP A 61 1.72 22.74 1.18
CA ASP A 61 1.35 22.34 -0.19
C ASP A 61 0.77 20.91 -0.24
N ALA A 62 0.50 20.31 0.91
CA ALA A 62 -0.05 18.97 0.99
C ALA A 62 -1.49 18.92 0.52
N LEU A 63 -1.83 17.88 -0.26
CA LEU A 63 -3.19 17.60 -0.68
C LEU A 63 -3.56 16.18 -0.24
N ALA A 64 -4.57 16.03 0.62
CA ALA A 64 -5.15 14.76 0.97
C ALA A 64 -6.64 14.75 0.64
N ARG A 65 -7.08 13.82 -0.22
CA ARG A 65 -8.49 13.68 -0.62
C ARG A 65 -8.92 12.22 -0.62
N HIS A 66 -10.13 11.93 -0.17
CA HIS A 66 -10.68 10.58 -0.11
C HIS A 66 -9.65 9.59 0.45
N SER A 67 -9.10 9.88 1.62
CA SER A 67 -7.98 9.09 2.16
C SER A 67 -8.09 8.99 3.67
N LEU A 68 -7.64 7.87 4.22
CA LEU A 68 -7.42 7.71 5.64
C LEU A 68 -5.95 8.03 5.95
N VAL A 69 -5.72 8.99 6.83
CA VAL A 69 -4.38 9.40 7.26
C VAL A 69 -4.28 9.18 8.76
N SER A 70 -3.51 8.18 9.15
CA SER A 70 -3.34 7.80 10.56
C SER A 70 -2.45 8.77 11.32
N HIS A 71 -2.45 8.67 12.65
CA HIS A 71 -1.58 9.45 13.54
C HIS A 71 -0.10 9.21 13.24
N GLY A 72 0.73 10.22 13.53
CA GLY A 72 2.17 10.20 13.24
C GLY A 72 2.54 10.39 11.76
N CYS A 73 1.58 10.45 10.85
CA CYS A 73 1.88 10.72 9.44
C CYS A 73 2.37 12.15 9.21
N ILE A 74 3.30 12.31 8.27
CA ILE A 74 3.74 13.62 7.78
C ILE A 74 3.54 13.64 6.26
N VAL A 75 2.63 14.48 5.78
CA VAL A 75 2.32 14.58 4.35
C VAL A 75 2.72 15.95 3.83
N ASN A 76 3.67 16.00 2.90
CA ASN A 76 4.10 17.19 2.17
C ASN A 76 3.83 17.07 0.65
N GLY A 77 3.21 15.98 0.22
CA GLY A 77 2.87 15.68 -1.16
C GLY A 77 1.35 15.52 -1.36
N THR A 78 0.97 14.82 -2.42
CA THR A 78 -0.42 14.55 -2.79
C THR A 78 -0.81 13.11 -2.44
N VAL A 79 -1.93 12.94 -1.74
CA VAL A 79 -2.49 11.64 -1.37
C VAL A 79 -3.96 11.62 -1.79
N THR A 80 -4.34 10.67 -2.64
CA THR A 80 -5.71 10.52 -3.12
C THR A 80 -6.16 9.07 -3.07
N ASN A 81 -7.41 8.83 -2.64
CA ASN A 81 -8.04 7.51 -2.59
C ASN A 81 -7.11 6.44 -1.99
N SER A 82 -6.50 6.73 -0.83
CA SER A 82 -5.43 5.91 -0.26
C SER A 82 -5.55 5.79 1.25
N VAL A 83 -4.91 4.76 1.78
CA VAL A 83 -4.80 4.53 3.22
C VAL A 83 -3.35 4.66 3.64
N LEU A 84 -3.07 5.60 4.56
CA LEU A 84 -1.76 5.76 5.18
C LEU A 84 -1.82 5.26 6.63
N SER A 85 -1.10 4.20 6.92
CA SER A 85 -0.91 3.66 8.27
C SER A 85 -0.07 4.59 9.15
N PRO A 86 -0.02 4.38 10.47
CA PRO A 86 0.71 5.25 11.38
C PRO A 86 2.18 5.47 10.97
N GLY A 87 2.64 6.73 11.10
CA GLY A 87 4.03 7.12 10.89
C GLY A 87 4.49 7.22 9.44
N VAL A 88 3.61 7.06 8.46
CA VAL A 88 3.97 7.20 7.04
C VAL A 88 4.39 8.64 6.74
N LYS A 89 5.47 8.78 5.96
CA LYS A 89 5.95 10.06 5.46
C LYS A 89 5.83 10.13 3.95
N VAL A 90 5.15 11.15 3.45
CA VAL A 90 5.04 11.48 2.03
C VAL A 90 5.75 12.81 1.80
N TYR A 91 6.88 12.78 1.10
CA TYR A 91 7.72 13.96 0.93
C TYR A 91 7.21 14.89 -0.19
N GLU A 92 7.87 16.03 -0.32
CA GLU A 92 7.49 17.08 -1.29
C GLU A 92 7.44 16.56 -2.73
N GLY A 93 6.38 16.96 -3.46
CA GLY A 93 6.16 16.55 -4.84
C GLY A 93 5.79 15.08 -5.04
N ALA A 94 5.81 14.25 -3.97
CA ALA A 94 5.40 12.87 -4.08
C ALA A 94 3.89 12.74 -4.29
N VAL A 95 3.48 11.70 -5.02
CA VAL A 95 2.07 11.40 -5.33
C VAL A 95 1.75 9.96 -4.94
N VAL A 96 0.76 9.79 -4.08
CA VAL A 96 0.21 8.49 -3.68
C VAL A 96 -1.25 8.46 -4.10
N ARG A 97 -1.64 7.47 -4.91
CA ARG A 97 -3.03 7.29 -5.33
C ARG A 97 -3.43 5.83 -5.39
N ASP A 98 -4.69 5.55 -5.08
CA ASP A 98 -5.27 4.21 -5.11
C ASP A 98 -4.41 3.16 -4.39
N SER A 99 -3.79 3.53 -3.25
CA SER A 99 -2.72 2.75 -2.64
C SER A 99 -2.88 2.60 -1.14
N ILE A 100 -2.29 1.52 -0.62
CA ILE A 100 -2.21 1.24 0.81
C ILE A 100 -0.75 1.31 1.21
N ILE A 101 -0.42 2.24 2.10
CA ILE A 101 0.93 2.45 2.60
C ILE A 101 0.96 2.07 4.08
N LEU A 102 1.71 1.03 4.41
CA LEU A 102 1.76 0.50 5.76
C LEU A 102 2.80 1.22 6.63
N LEU A 103 2.83 0.82 7.89
CA LEU A 103 3.50 1.45 9.03
C LEU A 103 4.92 1.97 8.71
N ASP A 104 5.21 3.22 9.13
CA ASP A 104 6.55 3.83 9.10
C ASP A 104 7.26 3.76 7.73
N THR A 105 6.49 3.74 6.65
CA THR A 105 7.00 3.77 5.27
C THR A 105 7.24 5.21 4.81
N GLU A 106 8.31 5.41 4.04
CA GLU A 106 8.70 6.72 3.51
C GLU A 106 8.59 6.73 1.98
N ILE A 107 7.84 7.70 1.44
CA ILE A 107 7.69 7.96 0.01
C ILE A 107 8.50 9.20 -0.33
N GLY A 108 9.66 9.01 -0.96
CA GLY A 108 10.65 10.05 -1.22
C GLY A 108 10.18 11.18 -2.12
N PRO A 109 10.93 12.30 -2.16
CA PRO A 109 10.56 13.48 -2.94
C PRO A 109 10.30 13.16 -4.41
N GLY A 110 9.17 13.65 -4.96
CA GLY A 110 8.80 13.44 -6.36
C GLY A 110 8.46 12.00 -6.74
N ALA A 111 8.44 11.05 -5.81
CA ALA A 111 8.08 9.67 -6.10
C ALA A 111 6.58 9.54 -6.40
N VAL A 112 6.22 8.56 -7.22
CA VAL A 112 4.83 8.24 -7.55
C VAL A 112 4.52 6.80 -7.15
N VAL A 113 3.46 6.62 -6.37
CA VAL A 113 2.92 5.30 -6.00
C VAL A 113 1.48 5.24 -6.45
N ASP A 114 1.17 4.30 -7.35
CA ASP A 114 -0.12 4.19 -8.02
C ASP A 114 -0.61 2.74 -8.02
N THR A 115 -1.77 2.49 -7.44
CA THR A 115 -2.41 1.17 -7.37
C THR A 115 -1.42 0.14 -6.81
N ALA A 116 -1.00 0.37 -5.57
CA ALA A 116 0.03 -0.45 -4.92
C ALA A 116 -0.30 -0.73 -3.45
N ILE A 117 0.30 -1.79 -2.94
CA ILE A 117 0.38 -2.10 -1.52
C ILE A 117 1.86 -2.05 -1.14
N ILE A 118 2.22 -1.09 -0.30
CA ILE A 118 3.57 -0.92 0.22
C ILE A 118 3.59 -1.35 1.69
N ASP A 119 4.36 -2.36 2.00
CA ASP A 119 4.44 -2.91 3.35
C ASP A 119 5.22 -1.98 4.29
N LYS A 120 5.42 -2.40 5.52
CA LYS A 120 6.01 -1.63 6.63
C LYS A 120 7.48 -1.33 6.41
N PHE A 121 7.92 -0.16 6.90
CA PHE A 121 9.31 0.24 6.93
C PHE A 121 9.99 0.28 5.55
N VAL A 122 9.20 0.40 4.49
CA VAL A 122 9.71 0.54 3.12
C VAL A 122 10.21 1.95 2.90
N HIS A 123 11.28 2.07 2.12
CA HIS A 123 11.76 3.35 1.62
C HIS A 123 11.64 3.38 0.10
N VAL A 124 10.79 4.25 -0.42
CA VAL A 124 10.67 4.53 -1.85
C VAL A 124 11.55 5.74 -2.18
N GLY A 125 12.60 5.53 -2.98
CA GLY A 125 13.57 6.56 -3.31
C GLY A 125 13.00 7.73 -4.08
N ALA A 126 13.70 8.86 -4.08
CA ALA A 126 13.29 10.07 -4.76
C ALA A 126 13.05 9.84 -6.26
N GLY A 127 11.93 10.34 -6.79
CA GLY A 127 11.56 10.20 -8.20
C GLY A 127 11.24 8.78 -8.67
N ALA A 128 11.23 7.80 -7.77
CA ALA A 128 10.84 6.44 -8.13
C ALA A 128 9.35 6.36 -8.49
N VAL A 129 8.99 5.45 -9.38
CA VAL A 129 7.60 5.22 -9.81
C VAL A 129 7.23 3.77 -9.53
N VAL A 130 6.26 3.54 -8.68
CA VAL A 130 5.71 2.22 -8.35
C VAL A 130 4.32 2.10 -8.96
N GLY A 131 4.08 1.07 -9.77
CA GLY A 131 2.83 0.86 -10.49
C GLY A 131 2.75 1.69 -11.78
N SER A 132 3.83 1.72 -12.57
CA SER A 132 3.88 2.46 -13.83
C SER A 132 3.23 1.70 -14.99
N GLY A 133 2.72 2.46 -15.98
CA GLY A 133 2.14 1.93 -17.21
C GLY A 133 0.67 1.52 -17.09
N ASP A 134 0.09 1.19 -18.23
CA ASP A 134 -1.34 0.91 -18.40
C ASP A 134 -1.66 -0.59 -18.48
N ASP A 135 -0.64 -1.44 -18.63
CA ASP A 135 -0.82 -2.89 -18.67
C ASP A 135 -1.12 -3.44 -17.29
N ARG A 136 -2.40 -3.70 -17.06
CA ARG A 136 -2.91 -4.31 -15.83
C ARG A 136 -3.16 -5.81 -15.97
N ALA A 137 -3.07 -6.35 -17.21
CA ALA A 137 -3.48 -7.70 -17.53
C ALA A 137 -2.34 -8.72 -17.46
N THR A 138 -1.10 -8.31 -17.72
CA THR A 138 0.06 -9.20 -17.61
C THR A 138 0.27 -9.60 -16.15
N PRO A 139 0.07 -10.89 -15.79
CA PRO A 139 0.20 -11.33 -14.39
C PRO A 139 1.67 -11.36 -13.97
N ASN A 140 1.89 -11.44 -12.65
CA ASN A 140 3.22 -11.66 -12.11
C ASN A 140 3.75 -13.06 -12.49
N VAL A 141 5.02 -13.15 -12.82
CA VAL A 141 5.67 -14.40 -13.28
C VAL A 141 5.79 -15.44 -12.15
N ASP A 142 5.89 -15.03 -10.91
CA ASP A 142 6.06 -15.93 -9.76
C ASP A 142 4.72 -16.22 -9.06
N GLU A 143 3.80 -15.24 -9.05
CA GLU A 143 2.52 -15.30 -8.34
C GLU A 143 1.34 -14.93 -9.27
N PRO A 144 1.16 -15.64 -10.40
CA PRO A 144 0.18 -15.26 -11.43
C PRO A 144 -1.27 -15.27 -10.93
N ASP A 145 -1.60 -16.16 -10.00
CA ASP A 145 -2.94 -16.29 -9.43
C ASP A 145 -3.26 -15.19 -8.41
N ARG A 146 -2.23 -14.53 -7.86
CA ARG A 146 -2.36 -13.53 -6.80
C ARG A 146 -2.15 -12.11 -7.28
N LEU A 147 -1.29 -11.92 -8.29
CA LEU A 147 -0.92 -10.61 -8.83
C LEU A 147 -1.19 -10.55 -10.33
N SER A 148 -2.44 -10.26 -10.68
CA SER A 148 -2.94 -10.18 -12.06
C SER A 148 -3.96 -9.05 -12.28
N THR A 149 -4.10 -8.13 -11.32
CA THR A 149 -5.15 -7.09 -11.33
C THR A 149 -4.60 -5.67 -11.43
N GLY A 150 -3.30 -5.53 -11.69
CA GLY A 150 -2.60 -4.25 -11.83
C GLY A 150 -2.02 -3.71 -10.53
N ILE A 151 -2.16 -4.44 -9.42
CA ILE A 151 -1.65 -4.03 -8.11
C ILE A 151 -0.19 -4.46 -7.99
N THR A 152 0.70 -3.51 -7.68
CA THR A 152 2.10 -3.80 -7.37
C THR A 152 2.28 -3.92 -5.87
N VAL A 153 3.00 -4.95 -5.42
CA VAL A 153 3.24 -5.24 -4.00
C VAL A 153 4.72 -5.08 -3.68
N VAL A 154 5.00 -4.33 -2.62
CA VAL A 154 6.37 -4.13 -2.11
C VAL A 154 6.44 -4.65 -0.68
N GLY A 155 7.33 -5.60 -0.46
CA GLY A 155 7.50 -6.30 0.82
C GLY A 155 8.20 -5.45 1.89
N GLU A 156 8.04 -5.88 3.13
CA GLU A 156 8.54 -5.21 4.34
C GLU A 156 10.03 -4.89 4.27
N ARG A 157 10.40 -3.67 4.68
CA ARG A 157 11.79 -3.17 4.72
C ARG A 157 12.52 -3.15 3.39
N ALA A 158 11.81 -3.22 2.27
CA ALA A 158 12.43 -3.05 0.96
C ALA A 158 12.88 -1.59 0.75
N ARG A 159 13.96 -1.40 0.00
CA ARG A 159 14.51 -0.11 -0.38
C ARG A 159 14.47 0.03 -1.89
N ILE A 160 13.51 0.79 -2.40
CA ILE A 160 13.40 1.10 -3.82
C ILE A 160 14.40 2.21 -4.17
N PRO A 161 15.34 2.02 -5.10
CA PRO A 161 16.30 3.04 -5.45
C PRO A 161 15.66 4.29 -6.08
N ALA A 162 16.33 5.42 -5.95
CA ALA A 162 15.88 6.66 -6.58
C ALA A 162 15.78 6.49 -8.11
N GLY A 163 14.71 7.02 -8.70
CA GLY A 163 14.44 6.96 -10.14
C GLY A 163 13.98 5.60 -10.67
N ALA A 164 13.92 4.54 -9.85
CA ALA A 164 13.45 3.24 -10.29
C ALA A 164 12.00 3.30 -10.79
N ARG A 165 11.67 2.50 -11.80
CA ARG A 165 10.34 2.42 -12.40
C ARG A 165 9.84 0.98 -12.36
N LEU A 166 8.86 0.72 -11.51
CA LEU A 166 8.23 -0.59 -11.39
C LEU A 166 6.90 -0.58 -12.15
N GLY A 167 6.70 -1.57 -13.02
CA GLY A 167 5.44 -1.77 -13.73
C GLY A 167 4.30 -2.21 -12.83
N ARG A 168 3.19 -2.62 -13.45
CA ARG A 168 2.03 -3.21 -12.77
C ARG A 168 2.30 -4.67 -12.41
N ASN A 169 1.57 -5.21 -11.44
CA ASN A 169 1.68 -6.61 -11.00
C ASN A 169 3.12 -7.02 -10.62
N CYS A 170 3.98 -6.07 -10.27
CA CYS A 170 5.31 -6.36 -9.77
C CYS A 170 5.27 -6.83 -8.32
N LEU A 171 6.18 -7.75 -7.99
CA LEU A 171 6.44 -8.18 -6.62
C LEU A 171 7.88 -7.80 -6.23
N VAL A 172 8.02 -7.01 -5.18
CA VAL A 172 9.32 -6.77 -4.55
C VAL A 172 9.35 -7.54 -3.24
N GLU A 173 10.30 -8.45 -3.12
CA GLU A 173 10.44 -9.26 -1.90
C GLU A 173 10.80 -8.41 -0.68
N PRO A 174 10.52 -8.90 0.55
CA PRO A 174 10.93 -8.22 1.76
C PRO A 174 12.46 -8.05 1.84
N ARG A 175 12.89 -6.89 2.37
CA ARG A 175 14.30 -6.55 2.61
C ARG A 175 15.16 -6.54 1.35
N VAL A 176 14.57 -6.33 0.19
CA VAL A 176 15.30 -6.02 -1.04
C VAL A 176 16.04 -4.69 -0.85
N GLU A 177 17.30 -4.66 -1.27
CA GLU A 177 18.16 -3.47 -1.23
C GLU A 177 18.37 -2.90 -2.65
N PRO A 178 18.87 -1.67 -2.80
CA PRO A 178 19.06 -1.04 -4.12
C PRO A 178 19.92 -1.86 -5.09
N GLU A 179 20.87 -2.62 -4.59
CA GLU A 179 21.76 -3.47 -5.38
C GLU A 179 21.02 -4.62 -6.07
N ASP A 180 19.92 -5.09 -5.49
CA ASP A 180 19.09 -6.16 -6.07
C ASP A 180 18.38 -5.73 -7.36
N PHE A 181 18.29 -4.42 -7.60
CA PHE A 181 17.75 -3.85 -8.85
C PHE A 181 18.76 -3.82 -9.99
N ALA A 182 20.04 -4.13 -9.75
CA ALA A 182 21.09 -4.05 -10.77
C ALA A 182 20.88 -4.97 -11.98
N SER A 183 20.05 -6.01 -11.85
CA SER A 183 19.68 -6.89 -12.96
C SER A 183 18.71 -6.25 -13.95
N PHE A 184 18.07 -5.12 -13.59
CA PHE A 184 17.11 -4.40 -14.43
C PHE A 184 17.80 -3.17 -15.06
N ALA A 185 17.86 -3.16 -16.39
CA ALA A 185 18.43 -2.05 -17.14
C ALA A 185 17.71 -0.73 -16.78
N ASP A 186 18.48 0.31 -16.56
CA ASP A 186 17.97 1.64 -16.18
C ASP A 186 17.01 1.65 -14.98
N LEU A 187 17.12 0.65 -14.09
CA LEU A 187 16.22 0.43 -12.95
C LEU A 187 14.74 0.29 -13.36
N VAL A 188 14.47 -0.22 -14.56
CA VAL A 188 13.11 -0.45 -15.05
C VAL A 188 12.72 -1.90 -14.85
N VAL A 189 11.84 -2.13 -13.87
CA VAL A 189 11.24 -3.44 -13.58
C VAL A 189 9.97 -3.57 -14.44
N PRO A 190 9.93 -4.47 -15.44
CA PRO A 190 8.77 -4.58 -16.32
C PRO A 190 7.53 -5.10 -15.58
N THR A 191 6.35 -4.83 -16.16
CA THR A 191 5.08 -5.35 -15.64
C THR A 191 5.17 -6.87 -15.45
N GLY A 192 4.67 -7.34 -14.31
CA GLY A 192 4.64 -8.75 -13.94
C GLY A 192 5.97 -9.32 -13.45
N ALA A 193 7.05 -8.54 -13.40
CA ALA A 193 8.32 -9.04 -12.90
C ALA A 193 8.42 -9.00 -11.36
N SER A 194 9.35 -9.78 -10.83
CA SER A 194 9.68 -9.78 -9.39
C SER A 194 11.12 -9.33 -9.17
N VAL A 195 11.30 -8.51 -8.12
CA VAL A 195 12.63 -8.17 -7.61
C VAL A 195 12.88 -9.03 -6.37
N ARG A 196 13.90 -9.87 -6.44
CA ARG A 196 14.25 -10.80 -5.37
C ARG A 196 15.51 -10.33 -4.65
N ARG A 197 15.56 -10.61 -3.36
CA ARG A 197 16.74 -10.38 -2.59
C ARG A 197 17.85 -11.33 -3.03
N ALA A 198 19.06 -10.80 -3.26
CA ALA A 198 20.24 -11.62 -3.46
C ALA A 198 20.52 -12.50 -2.21
N ALA A 199 20.92 -13.73 -2.45
CA ALA A 199 21.16 -14.71 -1.38
C ALA A 199 22.41 -14.36 -0.55
#